data_27702a0d9e7a801060dc260d29577525
#
_entry.id   27702a0d9e7a801060dc260d29577525
#
_cell.length_a   1.000
_cell.length_b   1.000
_cell.length_c   1.000
_cell.angle_alpha   90.00
_cell.angle_beta   90.00
_cell.angle_gamma   90.00
#
_symmetry.space_group_name_H-M   'P 1'
#
loop_
_entity.id
_entity.type
_entity.pdbx_description
1 polymer ?
#
loop_
_entity_poly.entity_id
_entity_poly.type
_entity_poly.pdbx_seq_one_letter_code
_entity_poly.pdbx_strand_id
1 'polypeptide(L)'
;MTNIEIVPATSGLLIRFFGHVPQKSVRAIVAMQDDEPIAVSGLYLDRARQVLFSEWRPEILIQKKAIVRMMRETRRLIQSTTLPVHAVASEDSNDGIILRHLGFCEQEGVFVWHS
;
A
#
# COMPACT_ATOMS: atom_id res chain seq x y z
N MET A 1 11.69 22.83 -2.01
CA MET A 1 10.53 22.05 -1.54
C MET A 1 10.37 20.81 -2.39
N THR A 2 10.45 19.66 -1.82
CA THR A 2 10.27 18.41 -2.55
C THR A 2 8.78 18.10 -2.69
N ASN A 3 8.32 17.95 -3.92
CA ASN A 3 6.95 17.54 -4.21
C ASN A 3 6.87 16.04 -4.29
N ILE A 4 5.88 15.47 -3.62
CA ILE A 4 5.58 14.06 -3.73
C ILE A 4 4.38 13.89 -4.65
N GLU A 5 4.55 13.08 -5.70
CA GLU A 5 3.47 12.69 -6.59
C GLU A 5 3.05 11.27 -6.31
N ILE A 6 1.75 11.04 -6.30
CA ILE A 6 1.20 9.69 -6.17
C ILE A 6 0.70 9.27 -7.54
N VAL A 7 1.29 8.21 -8.07
CA VAL A 7 1.02 7.74 -9.42
C VAL A 7 0.65 6.25 -9.39
N PRO A 8 -0.12 5.78 -10.40
CA PRO A 8 -0.35 4.35 -10.55
C PRO A 8 0.97 3.61 -10.75
N ALA A 9 1.12 2.46 -10.13
CA ALA A 9 2.32 1.66 -10.29
C ALA A 9 2.38 1.05 -11.69
N THR A 10 3.57 1.12 -12.28
CA THR A 10 3.90 0.38 -13.50
C THR A 10 4.86 -0.75 -13.15
N SER A 11 5.01 -1.71 -14.05
CA SER A 11 6.00 -2.79 -13.85
C SER A 11 7.40 -2.22 -13.63
N GLY A 12 7.76 -1.18 -14.38
CA GLY A 12 9.05 -0.53 -14.22
C GLY A 12 9.27 0.08 -12.84
N LEU A 13 8.24 0.76 -12.31
CA LEU A 13 8.33 1.35 -10.97
C LEU A 13 8.41 0.29 -9.88
N LEU A 14 7.67 -0.81 -10.02
CA LEU A 14 7.72 -1.90 -9.06
C LEU A 14 9.08 -2.60 -9.06
N ILE A 15 9.66 -2.79 -10.24
CA ILE A 15 11.02 -3.34 -10.37
C ILE A 15 12.03 -2.40 -9.69
N ARG A 16 11.92 -1.09 -9.91
CA ARG A 16 12.82 -0.11 -9.28
C ARG A 16 12.72 -0.12 -7.77
N PHE A 17 11.50 -0.27 -7.25
CA PHE A 17 11.28 -0.26 -5.80
C PHE A 17 11.71 -1.56 -5.13
N PHE A 18 11.31 -2.71 -5.67
CA PHE A 18 11.54 -4.02 -5.07
C PHE A 18 12.83 -4.70 -5.55
N GLY A 19 13.35 -4.32 -6.71
CA GLY A 19 14.52 -4.95 -7.29
C GLY A 19 14.23 -6.23 -8.08
N HIS A 20 12.97 -6.59 -8.24
CA HIS A 20 12.57 -7.79 -8.99
C HIS A 20 11.18 -7.61 -9.58
N VAL A 21 10.86 -8.47 -10.56
CA VAL A 21 9.53 -8.46 -11.19
C VAL A 21 8.51 -9.07 -10.23
N PRO A 22 7.36 -8.42 -10.02
CA PRO A 22 6.29 -9.01 -9.23
C PRO A 22 5.78 -10.31 -9.87
N GLN A 23 5.59 -11.34 -9.05
CA GLN A 23 5.14 -12.65 -9.52
C GLN A 23 3.62 -12.82 -9.52
N LYS A 24 2.89 -11.84 -8.96
CA LYS A 24 1.44 -11.88 -8.84
C LYS A 24 0.82 -10.68 -9.53
N SER A 25 -0.46 -10.77 -9.87
CA SER A 25 -1.20 -9.62 -10.39
C SER A 25 -1.29 -8.55 -9.32
N VAL A 26 -0.75 -7.38 -9.59
CA VAL A 26 -0.64 -6.29 -8.62
C VAL A 26 -1.33 -5.05 -9.15
N ARG A 27 -2.14 -4.43 -8.31
CA ARG A 27 -2.68 -3.08 -8.51
C ARG A 27 -2.16 -2.23 -7.37
N ALA A 28 -1.37 -1.22 -7.69
CA ALA A 28 -0.71 -0.44 -6.66
C ALA A 28 -0.56 1.03 -7.05
N ILE A 29 -0.27 1.84 -6.05
CA ILE A 29 0.12 3.23 -6.21
C ILE A 29 1.50 3.43 -5.61
N VAL A 30 2.22 4.40 -6.15
CA VAL A 30 3.60 4.69 -5.75
C VAL A 30 3.69 6.17 -5.43
N ALA A 31 4.34 6.50 -4.33
CA ALA A 31 4.72 7.88 -4.02
C ALA A 31 6.10 8.13 -4.59
N MET A 32 6.20 9.15 -5.45
CA MET A 32 7.43 9.53 -6.12
C MET A 32 7.96 10.83 -5.54
N GLN A 33 9.26 10.87 -5.28
CA GLN A 33 9.95 12.10 -4.86
C GLN A 33 11.22 12.23 -5.70
N ASP A 34 11.33 13.32 -6.46
CA ASP A 34 12.51 13.56 -7.33
C ASP A 34 12.82 12.37 -8.24
N ASP A 35 11.79 11.82 -8.89
CA ASP A 35 11.85 10.65 -9.77
C ASP A 35 12.23 9.34 -9.08
N GLU A 36 12.23 9.30 -7.75
CA GLU A 36 12.50 8.09 -6.98
C GLU A 36 11.25 7.59 -6.27
N PRO A 37 10.94 6.29 -6.37
CA PRO A 37 9.82 5.72 -5.62
C PRO A 37 10.22 5.61 -4.13
N ILE A 38 9.43 6.23 -3.26
CA ILE A 38 9.70 6.24 -1.81
C ILE A 38 8.65 5.50 -1.00
N ALA A 39 7.55 5.11 -1.60
CA ALA A 39 6.54 4.28 -0.96
C ALA A 39 5.72 3.58 -2.02
N VAL A 40 5.22 2.41 -1.68
CA VAL A 40 4.28 1.66 -2.51
C VAL A 40 3.19 1.08 -1.62
N SER A 41 1.96 1.11 -2.11
CA SER A 41 0.82 0.50 -1.43
C SER A 41 -0.11 -0.06 -2.49
N GLY A 42 -0.62 -1.26 -2.25
CA GLY A 42 -1.51 -1.85 -3.23
C GLY A 42 -2.07 -3.19 -2.83
N LEU A 43 -2.66 -3.85 -3.82
CA LEU A 43 -3.31 -5.13 -3.66
C LEU A 43 -2.70 -6.13 -4.64
N TYR A 44 -2.52 -7.35 -4.20
CA TYR A 44 -2.22 -8.45 -5.10
C TYR A 44 -3.24 -9.57 -4.90
N LEU A 45 -3.51 -10.29 -5.98
CA LEU A 45 -4.46 -11.39 -5.97
C LEU A 45 -3.77 -12.65 -5.43
N ASP A 46 -4.35 -13.25 -4.40
CA ASP A 46 -3.90 -14.50 -3.83
C ASP A 46 -5.11 -15.43 -3.70
N ARG A 47 -5.24 -16.40 -4.62
CA ARG A 47 -6.41 -17.28 -4.72
C ARG A 47 -7.69 -16.46 -4.94
N ALA A 48 -8.66 -16.52 -4.03
CA ALA A 48 -9.93 -15.83 -4.17
C ALA A 48 -10.02 -14.57 -3.34
N ARG A 49 -8.87 -14.00 -2.93
CA ARG A 49 -8.83 -12.78 -2.11
C ARG A 49 -7.76 -11.82 -2.60
N GLN A 50 -7.94 -10.56 -2.25
CA GLN A 50 -6.91 -9.54 -2.43
C GLN A 50 -6.11 -9.41 -1.13
N VAL A 51 -4.81 -9.23 -1.25
CA VAL A 51 -3.94 -8.98 -0.09
C VAL A 51 -3.36 -7.59 -0.22
N LEU A 52 -3.56 -6.78 0.81
CA LEU A 52 -2.97 -5.45 0.89
C LEU A 52 -1.51 -5.57 1.29
N PHE A 53 -0.66 -4.86 0.57
CA PHE A 53 0.74 -4.71 0.93
C PHE A 53 1.11 -3.23 0.90
N SER A 54 2.08 -2.85 1.71
CA SER A 54 2.66 -1.52 1.66
C SER A 54 4.09 -1.55 2.15
N GLU A 55 4.93 -0.74 1.55
CA GLU A 55 6.28 -0.51 2.02
C GLU A 55 6.58 0.98 1.93
N TRP A 56 7.23 1.50 2.96
CA TRP A 56 7.50 2.91 3.14
C TRP A 56 8.99 3.12 3.40
N ARG A 57 9.64 3.92 2.58
CA ARG A 57 11.01 4.33 2.87
C ARG A 57 11.01 5.44 3.91
N PRO A 58 12.10 5.58 4.69
CA PRO A 58 12.14 6.60 5.76
C PRO A 58 11.83 8.02 5.29
N GLU A 59 12.15 8.35 4.05
CA GLU A 59 11.95 9.68 3.50
C GLU A 59 10.50 10.14 3.53
N ILE A 60 9.54 9.20 3.41
CA ILE A 60 8.12 9.55 3.43
C ILE A 60 7.58 9.73 4.85
N LEU A 61 8.22 9.14 5.84
CA LEU A 61 7.70 9.12 7.22
C LEU A 61 7.62 10.51 7.85
N ILE A 62 8.41 11.45 7.37
CA ILE A 62 8.37 12.84 7.83
C ILE A 62 7.38 13.70 7.04
N GLN A 63 6.73 13.14 6.02
CA GLN A 63 5.85 13.87 5.11
C GLN A 63 4.39 13.48 5.35
N LYS A 64 3.83 14.00 6.42
CA LYS A 64 2.49 13.60 6.89
C LYS A 64 1.40 13.76 5.85
N LYS A 65 1.45 14.84 5.04
CA LYS A 65 0.45 15.07 3.99
C LYS A 65 0.52 14.00 2.91
N ALA A 66 1.73 13.56 2.55
CA ALA A 66 1.90 12.49 1.56
C ALA A 66 1.37 11.16 2.08
N ILE A 67 1.61 10.86 3.36
CA ILE A 67 1.08 9.65 3.99
C ILE A 67 -0.45 9.65 3.94
N VAL A 68 -1.08 10.77 4.29
CA VAL A 68 -2.55 10.88 4.25
C VAL A 68 -3.08 10.69 2.83
N ARG A 69 -2.41 11.28 1.82
CA ARG A 69 -2.79 11.10 0.42
C ARG A 69 -2.64 9.64 -0.02
N MET A 70 -1.54 8.98 0.36
CA MET A 70 -1.33 7.56 0.05
C MET A 70 -2.42 6.69 0.68
N MET A 71 -2.77 6.95 1.94
CA MET A 71 -3.84 6.23 2.62
C MET A 71 -5.18 6.41 1.92
N ARG A 72 -5.48 7.62 1.47
CA ARG A 72 -6.73 7.90 0.74
C ARG A 72 -6.79 7.14 -0.57
N GLU A 73 -5.72 7.16 -1.34
CA GLU A 73 -5.67 6.44 -2.62
C GLU A 73 -5.68 4.92 -2.42
N THR A 74 -5.02 4.42 -1.38
CA THR A 74 -5.08 3.01 -1.01
C THR A 74 -6.51 2.59 -0.69
N ARG A 75 -7.23 3.43 0.05
CA ARG A 75 -8.64 3.16 0.38
C ARG A 75 -9.50 3.06 -0.88
N ARG A 76 -9.25 3.91 -1.87
CA ARG A 76 -9.96 3.82 -3.16
C ARG A 76 -9.70 2.51 -3.87
N LEU A 77 -8.46 2.01 -3.85
CA LEU A 77 -8.15 0.69 -4.40
C LEU A 77 -8.93 -0.41 -3.69
N ILE A 78 -8.95 -0.37 -2.36
CA ILE A 78 -9.68 -1.36 -1.56
C ILE A 78 -11.18 -1.32 -1.89
N GLN A 79 -11.74 -0.14 -1.98
CA GLN A 79 -13.17 0.03 -2.29
C GLN A 79 -13.53 -0.36 -3.71
N SER A 80 -12.55 -0.44 -4.61
CA SER A 80 -12.80 -0.79 -6.01
C SER A 80 -12.88 -2.30 -6.25
N THR A 81 -12.51 -3.13 -5.28
CA THR A 81 -12.58 -4.59 -5.43
C THR A 81 -13.82 -5.16 -4.74
N THR A 82 -14.37 -6.23 -5.32
CA THR A 82 -15.47 -6.98 -4.73
C THR A 82 -14.99 -8.19 -3.94
N LEU A 83 -13.70 -8.53 -4.05
CA LEU A 83 -13.12 -9.64 -3.32
C LEU A 83 -12.75 -9.22 -1.89
N PRO A 84 -12.74 -10.17 -0.96
CA PRO A 84 -12.25 -9.87 0.40
C PRO A 84 -10.81 -9.35 0.37
N VAL A 85 -10.53 -8.34 1.20
CA VAL A 85 -9.19 -7.77 1.33
C VAL A 85 -8.62 -8.11 2.70
N HIS A 86 -7.45 -8.73 2.71
CA HIS A 86 -6.73 -9.12 3.91
C HIS A 86 -5.41 -8.36 3.99
N ALA A 87 -4.92 -8.11 5.18
CA ALA A 87 -3.62 -7.50 5.40
C ALA A 87 -2.98 -8.09 6.65
N VAL A 88 -1.65 -8.18 6.63
CA VAL A 88 -0.88 -8.60 7.80
C VAL A 88 0.03 -7.45 8.19
N ALA A 89 -0.05 -7.03 9.44
CA ALA A 89 0.82 -6.00 9.99
C ALA A 89 2.16 -6.60 10.39
N SER A 90 3.24 -5.89 10.10
CA SER A 90 4.56 -6.25 10.57
C SER A 90 4.66 -5.97 12.08
N GLU A 91 5.35 -6.85 12.82
CA GLU A 91 5.46 -6.74 14.28
C GLU A 91 6.19 -5.46 14.72
N ASP A 92 7.14 -5.00 13.94
CA ASP A 92 8.01 -3.88 14.29
C ASP A 92 7.55 -2.54 13.74
N SER A 93 6.30 -2.45 13.26
CA SER A 93 5.84 -1.25 12.59
C SER A 93 4.52 -0.74 13.15
N ASN A 94 4.18 0.48 12.76
CA ASN A 94 2.88 1.07 13.07
C ASN A 94 1.79 0.67 12.07
N ASP A 95 2.00 -0.42 11.32
CA ASP A 95 1.08 -0.89 10.29
C ASP A 95 -0.32 -1.14 10.84
N GLY A 96 -0.41 -1.70 12.05
CA GLY A 96 -1.71 -1.95 12.67
C GLY A 96 -2.53 -0.68 12.88
N ILE A 97 -1.88 0.42 13.26
CA ILE A 97 -2.54 1.71 13.42
C ILE A 97 -3.04 2.21 12.07
N ILE A 98 -2.19 2.13 11.05
CA ILE A 98 -2.52 2.56 9.69
C ILE A 98 -3.70 1.74 9.16
N LEU A 99 -3.67 0.42 9.33
CA LEU A 99 -4.72 -0.48 8.87
C LEU A 99 -6.06 -0.17 9.54
N ARG A 100 -6.06 0.11 10.85
CA ARG A 100 -7.29 0.50 11.55
C ARG A 100 -7.84 1.82 11.03
N HIS A 101 -6.98 2.79 10.73
CA HIS A 101 -7.40 4.06 10.13
C HIS A 101 -8.00 3.87 8.74
N LEU A 102 -7.51 2.88 7.98
CA LEU A 102 -8.08 2.54 6.68
C LEU A 102 -9.43 1.85 6.79
N GLY A 103 -9.75 1.28 7.95
CA GLY A 103 -11.01 0.61 8.20
C GLY A 103 -10.92 -0.90 8.34
N PHE A 104 -9.72 -1.45 8.49
CA PHE A 104 -9.53 -2.89 8.71
C PHE A 104 -9.86 -3.27 10.15
N CYS A 105 -10.41 -4.46 10.31
CA CYS A 105 -10.65 -5.09 11.62
C CYS A 105 -9.70 -6.25 11.81
N GLU A 106 -9.11 -6.36 12.98
CA GLU A 106 -8.20 -7.47 13.30
C GLU A 106 -9.00 -8.72 13.66
N GLN A 107 -8.68 -9.83 13.01
CA GLN A 107 -9.28 -11.15 13.27
C GLN A 107 -8.17 -12.19 13.26
N GLU A 108 -7.89 -12.78 14.42
CA GLU A 108 -6.90 -13.86 14.58
C GLU A 108 -5.51 -13.49 14.00
N GLY A 109 -5.05 -12.27 14.29
CA GLY A 109 -3.74 -11.81 13.83
C GLY A 109 -3.70 -11.30 12.39
N VAL A 110 -4.83 -11.31 11.69
CA VAL A 110 -4.95 -10.82 10.32
C VAL A 110 -5.94 -9.67 10.28
N PHE A 111 -5.62 -8.64 9.51
CA PHE A 111 -6.53 -7.50 9.30
C PHE A 111 -7.42 -7.79 8.10
N VAL A 112 -8.72 -7.59 8.26
CA VAL A 112 -9.72 -7.87 7.22
C VAL A 112 -10.56 -6.62 6.98
N TRP A 113 -10.75 -6.29 5.70
CA TRP A 113 -11.65 -5.23 5.27
C TRP A 113 -13.00 -5.83 4.96
N HIS A 114 -14.03 -5.27 5.58
CA HIS A 114 -15.43 -5.61 5.29
C HIS A 114 -16.07 -4.43 4.57
N SER A 115 -16.50 -4.67 3.35
CA SER A 115 -17.21 -3.66 2.57
C SER A 115 -18.64 -3.47 3.07
#